data_3b0af4dbd5882b5fd4fcf972e7aef099
#
_entry.id   3b0af4dbd5882b5fd4fcf972e7aef099
#
_cell.length_a   1.000
_cell.length_b   1.000
_cell.length_c   1.000
_cell.angle_alpha   90.00
_cell.angle_beta   90.00
_cell.angle_gamma   90.00
#
_symmetry.space_group_name_H-M   'P 1'
#
loop_
_entity.id
_entity.type
_entity.pdbx_description
1 polymer ?
#
loop_
_entity_poly.entity_id
_entity_poly.type
_entity_poly.pdbx_seq_one_letter_code
_entity_poly.pdbx_strand_id
1 'polypeptide(L)'
;MTERFTTPVPVRWSDIDMYQHVNHATMVTILEEARVPFLTEPFAEDVATTGLLIAEVNVKYKDQLRLVDSPLQVTIWTNRLRACDFTLGYEVRSAHADPDSKPAVIGETQLA
;
A
#
# COMPACT_ATOMS: atom_id res chain seq x y z
N MET A 1 -16.04 -6.93 -1.20
CA MET A 1 -15.01 -7.46 -0.34
C MET A 1 -13.74 -7.72 -1.11
N THR A 2 -13.90 -8.24 -2.32
CA THR A 2 -12.77 -8.54 -3.16
C THR A 2 -12.51 -7.46 -4.20
N GLU A 3 -13.27 -6.39 -4.16
CA GLU A 3 -13.11 -5.29 -5.09
C GLU A 3 -11.75 -4.63 -4.86
N ARG A 4 -10.99 -4.46 -5.93
CA ARG A 4 -9.65 -3.92 -5.87
C ARG A 4 -9.64 -2.45 -6.27
N PHE A 5 -8.81 -1.70 -5.56
CA PHE A 5 -8.63 -0.27 -5.77
C PHE A 5 -7.16 -0.01 -6.05
N THR A 6 -6.85 0.63 -7.16
CA THR A 6 -5.46 0.95 -7.51
C THR A 6 -5.27 2.46 -7.48
N THR A 7 -4.23 2.89 -6.80
CA THR A 7 -3.90 4.31 -6.69
C THR A 7 -2.42 4.51 -6.94
N PRO A 8 -2.04 5.60 -7.63
CA PRO A 8 -0.64 5.91 -7.83
C PRO A 8 -0.08 6.59 -6.57
N VAL A 9 1.15 6.21 -6.20
CA VAL A 9 1.88 6.85 -5.10
C VAL A 9 3.25 7.26 -5.63
N PRO A 10 3.54 8.56 -5.70
CA PRO A 10 4.83 9.00 -6.21
C PRO A 10 5.96 8.64 -5.25
N VAL A 11 7.12 8.35 -5.82
CA VAL A 11 8.34 8.10 -5.06
C VAL A 11 9.13 9.40 -5.04
N ARG A 12 9.55 9.82 -3.85
CA ARG A 12 10.35 11.02 -3.67
C ARG A 12 11.83 10.66 -3.62
N TRP A 13 12.66 11.64 -3.89
CA TRP A 13 14.10 11.46 -3.77
C TRP A 13 14.48 10.90 -2.39
N SER A 14 13.82 11.41 -1.34
CA SER A 14 14.12 11.01 0.04
C SER A 14 13.64 9.57 0.36
N ASP A 15 12.89 8.94 -0.53
CA ASP A 15 12.42 7.57 -0.32
C ASP A 15 13.43 6.53 -0.80
N ILE A 16 14.51 6.98 -1.43
CA ILE A 16 15.53 6.12 -2.05
C ILE A 16 16.72 5.96 -1.11
N ASP A 17 17.21 4.75 -0.96
CA ASP A 17 18.39 4.47 -0.13
C ASP A 17 19.67 4.57 -0.95
N MET A 18 20.80 4.28 -0.29
CA MET A 18 22.12 4.41 -0.92
C MET A 18 22.31 3.45 -2.11
N TYR A 19 21.47 2.43 -2.22
CA TYR A 19 21.54 1.46 -3.31
C TYR A 19 20.64 1.83 -4.48
N GLN A 20 20.04 3.01 -4.46
CA GLN A 20 19.15 3.51 -5.51
C GLN A 20 17.82 2.77 -5.58
N HIS A 21 17.41 2.13 -4.49
CA HIS A 21 16.14 1.43 -4.40
C HIS A 21 15.23 2.11 -3.40
N VAL A 22 13.92 1.95 -3.60
CA VAL A 22 12.96 2.42 -2.61
C VAL A 22 13.27 1.71 -1.30
N ASN A 23 13.49 2.52 -0.26
CA ASN A 23 13.88 2.01 1.05
C ASN A 23 12.78 1.10 1.60
N HIS A 24 13.19 -0.05 2.18
CA HIS A 24 12.22 -1.03 2.66
C HIS A 24 11.32 -0.49 3.77
N ALA A 25 11.85 0.35 4.64
CA ALA A 25 11.03 0.95 5.70
C ALA A 25 10.08 2.00 5.13
N THR A 26 10.53 2.75 4.13
CA THR A 26 9.70 3.75 3.46
C THR A 26 8.55 3.10 2.70
N MET A 27 8.71 1.85 2.25
CA MET A 27 7.63 1.14 1.58
C MET A 27 6.39 1.04 2.46
N VAL A 28 6.56 0.88 3.77
CA VAL A 28 5.44 0.85 4.71
C VAL A 28 4.68 2.18 4.67
N THR A 29 5.41 3.30 4.58
CA THR A 29 4.80 4.63 4.45
C THR A 29 4.06 4.76 3.12
N ILE A 30 4.61 4.20 2.05
CA ILE A 30 3.97 4.22 0.73
C ILE A 30 2.64 3.46 0.77
N LEU A 31 2.61 2.32 1.45
CA LEU A 31 1.37 1.57 1.62
C LEU A 31 0.35 2.38 2.43
N GLU A 32 0.82 3.12 3.42
CA GLU A 32 -0.06 3.98 4.22
C GLU A 32 -0.64 5.10 3.37
N GLU A 33 0.18 5.73 2.52
CA GLU A 33 -0.28 6.77 1.62
C GLU A 33 -1.36 6.25 0.68
N ALA A 34 -1.19 5.04 0.18
CA ALA A 34 -2.17 4.42 -0.71
C ALA A 34 -3.46 4.08 0.03
N ARG A 35 -3.35 3.75 1.31
CA ARG A 35 -4.49 3.36 2.14
C ARG A 35 -5.44 4.52 2.40
N VAL A 36 -4.89 5.74 2.51
CA VAL A 36 -5.69 6.92 2.85
C VAL A 36 -6.86 7.13 1.89
N PRO A 37 -6.67 7.24 0.56
CA PRO A 37 -7.80 7.40 -0.34
C PRO A 37 -8.73 6.20 -0.35
N PHE A 38 -8.21 4.99 -0.15
CA PHE A 38 -9.02 3.78 -0.09
C PHE A 38 -10.01 3.82 1.07
N LEU A 39 -9.54 4.27 2.24
CA LEU A 39 -10.37 4.29 3.45
C LEU A 39 -11.25 5.54 3.53
N THR A 40 -10.72 6.69 3.12
CA THR A 40 -11.44 7.95 3.33
C THR A 40 -12.60 8.13 2.35
N GLU A 41 -12.52 7.59 1.15
CA GLU A 41 -13.58 7.77 0.18
C GLU A 41 -14.92 7.20 0.64
N PRO A 42 -14.99 5.90 1.02
CA PRO A 42 -16.26 5.33 1.48
C PRO A 42 -16.57 5.57 2.96
N PHE A 43 -15.55 5.87 3.81
CA PHE A 43 -15.72 5.96 5.25
C PHE A 43 -15.15 7.25 5.82
N ALA A 44 -15.18 8.33 5.06
CA ALA A 44 -14.49 9.57 5.42
C ALA A 44 -14.76 10.06 6.84
N GLU A 45 -16.04 10.11 7.23
CA GLU A 45 -16.43 10.61 8.53
C GLU A 45 -16.01 9.67 9.66
N ASP A 46 -16.23 8.38 9.45
CA ASP A 46 -15.92 7.38 10.47
C ASP A 46 -14.42 7.29 10.74
N VAL A 47 -13.62 7.31 9.67
CA VAL A 47 -12.16 7.24 9.81
C VAL A 47 -11.63 8.50 10.47
N ALA A 48 -12.17 9.67 10.11
CA ALA A 48 -11.72 10.95 10.66
C ALA A 48 -12.04 11.08 12.15
N THR A 49 -13.17 10.52 12.60
CA THR A 49 -13.60 10.66 13.98
C THR A 49 -13.14 9.55 14.89
N THR A 50 -13.14 8.31 14.40
CA THR A 50 -12.80 7.16 15.23
C THR A 50 -11.31 6.84 15.25
N GLY A 51 -10.63 7.10 14.13
CA GLY A 51 -9.27 6.67 13.96
C GLY A 51 -9.17 5.16 13.81
N LEU A 52 -8.01 4.70 13.41
CA LEU A 52 -7.74 3.28 13.26
C LEU A 52 -6.34 3.01 13.78
N LEU A 53 -6.22 1.89 14.48
CA LEU A 53 -4.93 1.43 14.99
C LEU A 53 -4.36 0.37 14.07
N ILE A 54 -3.09 0.51 13.73
CA ILE A 54 -2.38 -0.52 12.98
C ILE A 54 -1.96 -1.58 13.98
N ALA A 55 -2.53 -2.76 13.85
CA ALA A 55 -2.23 -3.87 14.75
C ALA A 55 -1.06 -4.71 14.26
N GLU A 56 -0.95 -4.86 12.93
CA GLU A 56 0.10 -5.70 12.36
C GLU A 56 0.36 -5.28 10.91
N VAL A 57 1.63 -5.31 10.52
CA VAL A 57 2.05 -5.05 9.14
C VAL A 57 2.97 -6.18 8.71
N ASN A 58 2.71 -6.72 7.52
CA ASN A 58 3.55 -7.74 6.92
C ASN A 58 3.84 -7.34 5.48
N VAL A 59 5.13 -7.25 5.12
CA VAL A 59 5.53 -6.83 3.77
C VAL A 59 6.57 -7.80 3.25
N LYS A 60 6.35 -8.29 2.04
CA LYS A 60 7.28 -9.17 1.34
C LYS A 60 7.81 -8.46 0.11
N TYR A 61 9.13 -8.38 0.03
CA TYR A 61 9.82 -7.68 -1.05
C TYR A 61 10.28 -8.70 -2.07
N LYS A 62 9.61 -8.73 -3.22
CA LYS A 62 9.86 -9.72 -4.27
C LYS A 62 10.83 -9.22 -5.31
N ASP A 63 10.86 -7.90 -5.53
CA ASP A 63 11.72 -7.27 -6.51
C ASP A 63 12.00 -5.85 -6.05
N GLN A 64 12.99 -5.23 -6.66
CA GLN A 64 13.40 -3.88 -6.29
C GLN A 64 12.64 -2.85 -7.12
N LEU A 65 12.34 -1.71 -6.47
CA LEU A 65 11.71 -0.58 -7.13
C LEU A 65 12.65 0.61 -7.01
N ARG A 66 12.65 1.46 -8.03
CA ARG A 66 13.54 2.59 -8.15
C ARG A 66 12.75 3.86 -8.37
N LEU A 67 13.45 4.99 -8.35
CA LEU A 67 12.83 6.28 -8.60
C LEU A 67 12.16 6.34 -9.98
N VAL A 68 12.77 5.70 -10.99
CA VAL A 68 12.21 5.67 -12.34
C VAL A 68 10.90 4.90 -12.42
N ASP A 69 10.58 4.10 -11.41
CA ASP A 69 9.33 3.34 -11.36
C ASP A 69 8.16 4.16 -10.85
N SER A 70 8.42 5.41 -10.45
CA SER A 70 7.39 6.32 -9.94
C SER A 70 6.45 6.79 -11.06
N PRO A 71 5.17 6.98 -10.78
CA PRO A 71 4.50 6.68 -9.52
C PRO A 71 4.19 5.18 -9.41
N LEU A 72 4.39 4.64 -8.22
CA LEU A 72 4.12 3.22 -8.00
C LEU A 72 2.61 2.99 -8.04
N GLN A 73 2.21 1.88 -8.63
CA GLN A 73 0.81 1.49 -8.69
C GLN A 73 0.53 0.56 -7.51
N VAL A 74 -0.24 1.03 -6.55
CA VAL A 74 -0.57 0.27 -5.36
C VAL A 74 -2.02 -0.19 -5.46
N THR A 75 -2.23 -1.50 -5.46
CA THR A 75 -3.56 -2.11 -5.51
C THR A 75 -3.91 -2.60 -4.12
N ILE A 76 -5.08 -2.21 -3.63
CA ILE A 76 -5.55 -2.53 -2.28
C ILE A 76 -6.90 -3.22 -2.36
N TRP A 77 -7.12 -4.18 -1.47
CA TRP A 77 -8.42 -4.83 -1.32
C TRP A 77 -8.60 -5.26 0.12
N THR A 78 -9.86 -5.49 0.51
CA THR A 78 -10.15 -6.04 1.83
C THR A 78 -9.95 -7.55 1.77
N ASN A 79 -8.96 -8.02 2.49
CA ASN A 79 -8.59 -9.44 2.49
C ASN A 79 -9.41 -10.23 3.50
N ARG A 80 -9.71 -9.61 4.65
CA ARG A 80 -10.49 -10.24 5.70
C ARG A 80 -11.26 -9.17 6.46
N LEU A 81 -12.51 -9.47 6.76
CA LEU A 81 -13.37 -8.57 7.52
C LEU A 81 -13.94 -9.32 8.72
N ARG A 82 -13.73 -8.76 9.92
CA ARG A 82 -14.24 -9.31 11.16
C ARG A 82 -15.00 -8.24 11.92
N ALA A 83 -15.60 -8.64 13.05
CA ALA A 83 -16.42 -7.73 13.84
C ALA A 83 -15.61 -6.57 14.43
N CYS A 84 -14.37 -6.83 14.84
CA CYS A 84 -13.54 -5.84 15.55
C CYS A 84 -12.33 -5.38 14.76
N ASP A 85 -12.01 -6.02 13.64
CA ASP A 85 -10.85 -5.66 12.85
C ASP A 85 -11.03 -6.07 11.39
N PHE A 86 -10.11 -5.60 10.56
CA PHE A 86 -10.09 -6.01 9.15
C PHE A 86 -8.65 -6.00 8.66
N THR A 87 -8.42 -6.76 7.61
CA THR A 87 -7.10 -6.89 7.02
C THR A 87 -7.17 -6.44 5.56
N LEU A 88 -6.23 -5.56 5.19
CA LEU A 88 -6.09 -5.09 3.82
C LEU A 88 -4.91 -5.80 3.17
N GLY A 89 -5.09 -6.19 1.92
CA GLY A 89 -4.00 -6.72 1.10
C GLY A 89 -3.51 -5.67 0.13
N TYR A 90 -2.23 -5.74 -0.22
CA TYR A 90 -1.59 -4.77 -1.11
C TYR A 90 -0.72 -5.47 -2.13
N GLU A 91 -0.71 -4.94 -3.35
CA GLU A 91 0.26 -5.29 -4.36
C GLU A 91 0.85 -4.01 -4.93
N VAL A 92 2.17 -3.95 -5.07
CA VAL A 92 2.86 -2.76 -5.57
C VAL A 92 3.58 -3.10 -6.86
N ARG A 93 3.37 -2.25 -7.87
CA ARG A 93 4.00 -2.38 -9.18
C ARG A 93 4.60 -1.06 -9.62
N SER A 94 5.58 -1.13 -10.51
CA SER A 94 6.12 0.04 -11.20
C SER A 94 5.03 0.71 -12.04
N ALA A 95 5.18 2.01 -12.26
CA ALA A 95 4.31 2.74 -13.19
C ALA A 95 4.33 2.13 -14.60
N HIS A 96 5.44 1.48 -14.94
CA HIS A 96 5.66 0.94 -16.27
C HIS A 96 5.31 -0.54 -16.40
N ALA A 97 4.88 -1.15 -15.30
CA ALA A 97 4.56 -2.58 -15.29
C ALA A 97 3.16 -2.84 -15.81
N ASP A 98 2.99 -4.00 -16.43
CA ASP A 98 1.68 -4.48 -16.83
C ASP A 98 0.84 -4.74 -15.57
N PRO A 99 -0.43 -4.31 -15.55
CA PRO A 99 -1.30 -4.56 -14.37
C PRO A 99 -1.44 -6.03 -14.01
N ASP A 100 -1.25 -6.92 -14.97
CA ASP A 100 -1.37 -8.36 -14.74
C ASP A 100 -0.04 -9.02 -14.40
N SER A 101 1.04 -8.25 -14.36
CA SER A 101 2.36 -8.77 -14.02
C SER A 101 2.47 -9.10 -12.55
N LYS A 102 3.50 -9.84 -12.19
CA LYS A 102 3.77 -10.14 -10.79
C LYS A 102 4.14 -8.86 -10.05
N PRO A 103 3.57 -8.63 -8.85
CA PRO A 103 3.92 -7.44 -8.09
C PRO A 103 5.34 -7.50 -7.55
N ALA A 104 5.97 -6.34 -7.43
CA ALA A 104 7.30 -6.23 -6.84
C ALA A 104 7.24 -6.34 -5.31
N VAL A 105 6.13 -5.92 -4.72
CA VAL A 105 5.93 -5.97 -3.27
C VAL A 105 4.52 -6.47 -2.99
N ILE A 106 4.39 -7.32 -1.98
CA ILE A 106 3.12 -7.82 -1.49
C ILE A 106 3.04 -7.45 -0.02
N GLY A 107 1.91 -6.91 0.40
CA GLY A 107 1.75 -6.49 1.77
C GLY A 107 0.41 -6.83 2.36
N GLU A 108 0.35 -6.76 3.68
CA GLU A 108 -0.87 -6.98 4.44
C GLU A 108 -0.82 -6.10 5.67
N THR A 109 -1.95 -5.46 6.00
CA THR A 109 -2.07 -4.63 7.19
C THR A 109 -3.35 -5.00 7.91
N GLN A 110 -3.23 -5.26 9.21
CA GLN A 110 -4.39 -5.48 10.07
C GLN A 110 -4.69 -4.20 10.82
N LEU A 111 -5.93 -3.74 10.72
CA LEU A 111 -6.39 -2.52 11.38
C LEU A 111 -7.52 -2.86 12.35
N ALA A 112 -7.53 -2.15 13.46
CA ALA A 112 -8.53 -2.38 14.49
C ALA A 112 -9.14 -1.07 14.99
#